data_d9ae83a4b3601271eb7f55ae6a2ab918
#
_entry.id   d9ae83a4b3601271eb7f55ae6a2ab918
#
_cell.length_a   1.000
_cell.length_b   1.000
_cell.length_c   1.000
_cell.angle_alpha   90.00
_cell.angle_beta   90.00
_cell.angle_gamma   90.00
#
_symmetry.space_group_name_H-M   'P 1'
#
loop_
_entity.id
_entity.type
_entity.pdbx_description
1 polymer ?
#
loop_
_entity_poly.entity_id
_entity_poly.type
_entity_poly.pdbx_seq_one_letter_code
_entity_poly.pdbx_strand_id
1 'polypeptide(L)'
;GHDGKIWITDTASSLFFSFDQQSQQFTKFITQMPVESTYGNASGLIKTPISRPYWNQVDDKGRIWFNEQVANSIGVFDPAKGSLVEYLVPSTNPNWSDCGSLQDCGVAQVLDFTINGNKVWFTEWVENNIGFLDPKVPLPVDLSVTPTDITLHRGENSTISFTITPNEQIVDPVTIVTSNTANTNDIIVSGNNQVSMTSQPKTVSISISADNFAFGGTYKVLVGARYHDVTVSKYLTVTIK
;
A
#
# COMPACT_ATOMS: atom_id res chain seq x y z
N GLY A 1 -3.97 14.35 -12.82
CA GLY A 1 -4.65 13.09 -13.21
C GLY A 1 -5.69 13.30 -14.30
N HIS A 2 -6.08 12.23 -14.95
CA HIS A 2 -7.17 12.24 -15.94
C HIS A 2 -8.55 12.53 -15.29
N ASP A 3 -8.63 12.40 -13.98
CA ASP A 3 -9.79 12.74 -13.15
C ASP A 3 -9.88 14.24 -12.81
N GLY A 4 -9.01 15.09 -13.39
CA GLY A 4 -8.93 16.52 -13.14
C GLY A 4 -8.31 16.90 -11.81
N LYS A 5 -7.79 15.94 -11.03
CA LYS A 5 -7.14 16.17 -9.74
C LYS A 5 -5.62 16.28 -9.86
N ILE A 6 -5.03 17.00 -8.92
CA ILE A 6 -3.58 17.02 -8.74
C ILE A 6 -3.22 15.92 -7.74
N TRP A 7 -2.27 15.06 -8.13
CA TRP A 7 -1.76 13.96 -7.29
C TRP A 7 -0.41 14.34 -6.71
N ILE A 8 -0.23 14.10 -5.41
CA ILE A 8 0.90 14.56 -4.62
C ILE A 8 1.38 13.41 -3.76
N THR A 9 2.68 13.14 -3.76
CA THR A 9 3.36 12.20 -2.87
C THR A 9 4.00 12.93 -1.70
N ASP A 10 4.02 12.33 -0.50
CA ASP A 10 4.63 12.91 0.70
C ASP A 10 5.83 12.09 1.15
N THR A 11 7.01 12.66 0.98
CA THR A 11 8.29 12.02 1.33
C THR A 11 8.56 11.95 2.83
N ALA A 12 7.76 12.57 3.65
CA ALA A 12 7.90 12.57 5.11
C ALA A 12 6.97 11.58 5.81
N SER A 13 6.18 10.81 5.04
CA SER A 13 5.18 9.88 5.57
C SER A 13 4.98 8.66 4.67
N SER A 14 3.94 7.88 4.94
CA SER A 14 3.42 6.84 4.04
C SER A 14 2.19 7.32 3.27
N LEU A 15 2.06 8.62 3.05
CA LEU A 15 0.85 9.21 2.47
C LEU A 15 1.09 9.69 1.04
N PHE A 16 0.01 9.65 0.26
CA PHE A 16 -0.14 10.42 -0.95
C PHE A 16 -1.55 11.04 -0.99
N PHE A 17 -1.74 12.03 -1.83
CA PHE A 17 -2.95 12.85 -1.80
C PHE A 17 -3.50 13.09 -3.18
N SER A 18 -4.81 13.27 -3.28
CA SER A 18 -5.41 13.99 -4.38
C SER A 18 -5.92 15.35 -3.90
N PHE A 19 -5.71 16.38 -4.71
CA PHE A 19 -6.30 17.70 -4.52
C PHE A 19 -7.29 17.98 -5.64
N ASP A 20 -8.52 18.19 -5.27
CA ASP A 20 -9.59 18.59 -6.19
C ASP A 20 -9.63 20.11 -6.27
N GLN A 21 -9.33 20.66 -7.45
CA GLN A 21 -9.23 22.10 -7.66
C GLN A 21 -10.59 22.83 -7.59
N GLN A 22 -11.68 22.13 -7.90
CA GLN A 22 -13.03 22.71 -7.90
C GLN A 22 -13.57 22.84 -6.48
N SER A 23 -13.48 21.77 -5.69
CA SER A 23 -13.93 21.77 -4.30
C SER A 23 -12.90 22.29 -3.30
N GLN A 24 -11.64 22.45 -3.73
CA GLN A 24 -10.48 22.79 -2.90
C GLN A 24 -10.27 21.80 -1.74
N GLN A 25 -10.60 20.55 -1.94
CA GLN A 25 -10.50 19.49 -0.94
C GLN A 25 -9.35 18.54 -1.23
N PHE A 26 -8.67 18.13 -0.15
CA PHE A 26 -7.69 17.06 -0.17
C PHE A 26 -8.34 15.73 0.23
N THR A 27 -7.96 14.67 -0.47
CA THR A 27 -8.21 13.30 -0.01
C THR A 27 -6.87 12.65 0.29
N LYS A 28 -6.72 12.11 1.49
CA LYS A 28 -5.53 11.38 1.93
C LYS A 28 -5.67 9.91 1.57
N PHE A 29 -4.59 9.33 1.09
CA PHE A 29 -4.41 7.90 0.90
C PHE A 29 -3.15 7.46 1.65
N ILE A 30 -3.09 6.20 2.03
CA ILE A 30 -1.95 5.63 2.74
C ILE A 30 -1.49 4.37 2.02
N THR A 31 -0.19 4.15 1.94
CA THR A 31 0.39 2.90 1.49
C THR A 31 0.58 1.94 2.65
N GLN A 32 0.99 0.71 2.39
CA GLN A 32 1.30 -0.21 3.46
C GLN A 32 2.60 0.18 4.19
N MET A 33 2.73 -0.29 5.43
CA MET A 33 3.98 -0.16 6.17
C MET A 33 5.07 -1.01 5.49
N PRO A 34 6.32 -0.49 5.38
CA PRO A 34 7.44 -1.26 4.87
C PRO A 34 7.63 -2.57 5.63
N VAL A 35 8.03 -3.62 4.93
CA VAL A 35 8.35 -4.91 5.55
C VAL A 35 9.71 -4.87 6.23
N GLU A 36 9.92 -5.73 7.22
CA GLU A 36 11.18 -5.79 7.98
C GLU A 36 12.40 -6.03 7.08
N SER A 37 12.26 -6.81 6.03
CA SER A 37 13.32 -7.04 5.05
C SER A 37 13.75 -5.80 4.26
N THR A 38 12.99 -4.71 4.31
CA THR A 38 13.37 -3.45 3.68
C THR A 38 13.91 -2.43 4.67
N TYR A 39 13.24 -2.18 5.80
CA TYR A 39 13.65 -1.14 6.74
C TYR A 39 14.48 -1.65 7.93
N GLY A 40 14.52 -2.96 8.16
CA GLY A 40 15.21 -3.55 9.31
C GLY A 40 14.31 -3.71 10.52
N ASN A 41 14.94 -3.93 11.68
CA ASN A 41 14.26 -4.28 12.93
C ASN A 41 14.02 -3.08 13.87
N ALA A 42 14.20 -1.87 13.40
CA ALA A 42 14.07 -0.63 14.17
C ALA A 42 15.01 -0.53 15.39
N SER A 43 16.13 -1.27 15.40
CA SER A 43 17.13 -1.23 16.47
C SER A 43 18.07 -0.03 16.37
N GLY A 44 18.25 0.52 15.17
CA GLY A 44 19.12 1.66 14.88
C GLY A 44 18.37 3.00 14.76
N LEU A 45 18.59 3.70 13.66
CA LEU A 45 18.05 5.05 13.43
C LEU A 45 16.57 5.06 13.05
N ILE A 46 16.10 4.07 12.31
CA ILE A 46 14.71 4.00 11.86
C ILE A 46 13.86 3.36 12.97
N LYS A 47 13.16 4.20 13.73
CA LYS A 47 12.30 3.76 14.83
C LYS A 47 10.83 3.64 14.43
N THR A 48 10.40 4.41 13.44
CA THR A 48 9.03 4.42 12.92
C THR A 48 9.13 4.38 11.40
N PRO A 49 9.12 3.20 10.80
CA PRO A 49 9.26 3.08 9.36
C PRO A 49 8.07 3.70 8.63
N ILE A 50 8.36 4.42 7.56
CA ILE A 50 7.40 4.98 6.63
C ILE A 50 7.77 4.50 5.22
N SER A 51 6.80 4.35 4.32
CA SER A 51 7.09 3.88 2.96
C SER A 51 7.82 4.91 2.11
N ARG A 52 7.61 6.19 2.36
CA ARG A 52 8.19 7.34 1.68
C ARG A 52 7.88 7.37 0.18
N PRO A 53 6.59 7.60 -0.22
CA PRO A 53 6.26 7.87 -1.61
C PRO A 53 6.99 9.12 -2.10
N TYR A 54 7.66 9.03 -3.26
CA TYR A 54 8.55 10.11 -3.71
C TYR A 54 8.14 10.66 -5.08
N TRP A 55 8.63 10.09 -6.18
CA TRP A 55 8.29 10.52 -7.53
C TRP A 55 6.95 9.94 -7.96
N ASN A 56 6.17 10.68 -8.76
CA ASN A 56 4.94 10.14 -9.31
C ASN A 56 4.71 10.54 -10.78
N GLN A 57 4.05 9.68 -11.52
CA GLN A 57 3.60 9.90 -12.89
C GLN A 57 2.22 9.33 -13.11
N VAL A 58 1.46 9.92 -14.03
CA VAL A 58 0.15 9.42 -14.47
C VAL A 58 0.30 8.71 -15.81
N ASP A 59 -0.20 7.49 -15.92
CA ASP A 59 -0.17 6.75 -17.17
C ASP A 59 -1.36 7.11 -18.10
N ASP A 60 -1.37 6.53 -19.30
CA ASP A 60 -2.41 6.72 -20.32
C ASP A 60 -3.80 6.23 -19.89
N LYS A 61 -3.87 5.39 -18.86
CA LYS A 61 -5.12 4.88 -18.26
C LYS A 61 -5.60 5.71 -17.06
N GLY A 62 -4.88 6.78 -16.71
CA GLY A 62 -5.18 7.62 -15.55
C GLY A 62 -4.78 7.03 -14.20
N ARG A 63 -3.96 5.97 -14.19
CA ARG A 63 -3.43 5.39 -12.97
C ARG A 63 -2.22 6.20 -12.50
N ILE A 64 -2.05 6.30 -11.19
CA ILE A 64 -0.99 7.06 -10.54
C ILE A 64 0.11 6.09 -10.14
N TRP A 65 1.24 6.18 -10.79
CA TRP A 65 2.45 5.43 -10.46
C TRP A 65 3.32 6.26 -9.53
N PHE A 66 3.95 5.62 -8.56
CA PHE A 66 4.92 6.26 -7.67
C PHE A 66 5.91 5.23 -7.15
N ASN A 67 7.09 5.68 -6.76
CA ASN A 67 8.05 4.86 -6.05
C ASN A 67 7.97 5.12 -4.55
N GLU A 68 8.31 4.12 -3.75
CA GLU A 68 8.35 4.16 -2.29
C GLU A 68 9.76 3.82 -1.84
N GLN A 69 10.50 4.85 -1.46
CA GLN A 69 11.95 4.72 -1.24
C GLN A 69 12.31 3.79 -0.08
N VAL A 70 11.58 3.83 1.05
CA VAL A 70 11.86 2.99 2.22
C VAL A 70 11.12 1.66 2.14
N ALA A 71 9.95 1.60 1.51
CA ALA A 71 9.29 0.33 1.23
C ALA A 71 9.95 -0.47 0.10
N ASN A 72 10.94 0.13 -0.59
CA ASN A 72 11.66 -0.49 -1.71
C ASN A 72 10.70 -1.01 -2.79
N SER A 73 9.69 -0.24 -3.13
CA SER A 73 8.62 -0.67 -4.04
C SER A 73 8.27 0.36 -5.11
N ILE A 74 7.60 -0.13 -6.14
CA ILE A 74 6.88 0.67 -7.13
C ILE A 74 5.39 0.45 -6.91
N GLY A 75 4.68 1.52 -6.59
CA GLY A 75 3.24 1.52 -6.41
C GLY A 75 2.48 1.98 -7.65
N VAL A 76 1.30 1.43 -7.88
CA VAL A 76 0.32 1.93 -8.85
C VAL A 76 -1.06 1.99 -8.23
N PHE A 77 -1.62 3.17 -8.15
CA PHE A 77 -2.97 3.42 -7.68
C PHE A 77 -3.91 3.64 -8.87
N ASP A 78 -5.01 2.92 -8.90
CA ASP A 78 -6.10 3.08 -9.86
C ASP A 78 -7.26 3.82 -9.17
N PRO A 79 -7.45 5.14 -9.43
CA PRO A 79 -8.50 5.91 -8.77
C PRO A 79 -9.91 5.42 -9.11
N ALA A 80 -10.13 4.88 -10.32
CA ALA A 80 -11.43 4.40 -10.76
C ALA A 80 -11.85 3.12 -10.02
N LYS A 81 -10.87 2.32 -9.59
CA LYS A 81 -11.12 1.04 -8.88
C LYS A 81 -10.89 1.15 -7.37
N GLY A 82 -10.33 2.25 -6.88
CA GLY A 82 -9.89 2.38 -5.49
C GLY A 82 -8.90 1.26 -5.11
N SER A 83 -7.99 0.90 -6.00
CA SER A 83 -7.04 -0.19 -5.79
C SER A 83 -5.61 0.29 -5.88
N LEU A 84 -4.76 -0.23 -5.00
CA LEU A 84 -3.32 -0.03 -5.00
C LEU A 84 -2.64 -1.38 -5.23
N VAL A 85 -1.67 -1.41 -6.13
CA VAL A 85 -0.74 -2.55 -6.28
C VAL A 85 0.66 -2.04 -6.02
N GLU A 86 1.39 -2.75 -5.19
CA GLU A 86 2.78 -2.43 -4.82
C GLU A 86 3.66 -3.62 -5.20
N TYR A 87 4.72 -3.35 -5.94
CA TYR A 87 5.70 -4.33 -6.40
C TYR A 87 7.02 -4.08 -5.67
N LEU A 88 7.42 -5.03 -4.84
CA LEU A 88 8.70 -4.97 -4.14
C LEU A 88 9.84 -5.10 -5.13
N VAL A 89 10.85 -4.24 -5.01
CA VAL A 89 12.09 -4.34 -5.77
C VAL A 89 12.98 -5.39 -5.10
N PRO A 90 13.42 -6.43 -5.84
CA PRO A 90 14.14 -7.55 -5.22
C PRO A 90 15.57 -7.21 -4.78
N SER A 91 16.17 -6.18 -5.36
CA SER A 91 17.51 -5.73 -4.97
C SER A 91 17.49 -5.05 -3.60
N THR A 92 18.48 -5.37 -2.75
CA THR A 92 18.58 -4.86 -1.40
C THR A 92 20.02 -4.44 -1.07
N ASN A 93 20.19 -3.34 -0.32
CA ASN A 93 21.48 -2.91 0.20
C ASN A 93 21.35 -2.61 1.70
N PRO A 94 21.97 -3.42 2.57
CA PRO A 94 21.82 -3.30 4.02
C PRO A 94 22.42 -2.01 4.59
N ASN A 95 23.30 -1.34 3.86
CA ASN A 95 23.87 -0.06 4.30
C ASN A 95 22.87 1.11 4.24
N TRP A 96 21.72 0.90 3.59
CA TRP A 96 20.67 1.91 3.42
C TRP A 96 19.39 1.58 4.19
N SER A 97 19.53 0.77 5.24
CA SER A 97 18.45 0.42 6.16
C SER A 97 19.01 0.10 7.53
N ASP A 98 18.12 -0.14 8.48
CA ASP A 98 18.49 -0.50 9.85
C ASP A 98 18.47 -2.02 10.04
N CYS A 99 19.29 -2.71 9.25
CA CYS A 99 19.25 -4.17 9.14
C CYS A 99 19.80 -4.92 10.35
N GLY A 100 20.75 -4.31 11.08
CA GLY A 100 21.38 -5.00 12.21
C GLY A 100 21.97 -6.35 11.80
N SER A 101 21.42 -7.44 12.34
CA SER A 101 21.83 -8.82 12.02
C SER A 101 20.94 -9.51 10.97
N LEU A 102 19.96 -8.81 10.40
CA LEU A 102 19.08 -9.37 9.40
C LEU A 102 19.83 -9.60 8.08
N GLN A 103 19.64 -10.79 7.51
CA GLN A 103 20.10 -11.11 6.17
C GLN A 103 19.05 -10.70 5.14
N ASP A 104 19.48 -10.43 3.91
CA ASP A 104 18.60 -10.03 2.80
C ASP A 104 17.71 -8.83 3.13
N CYS A 105 18.25 -7.90 3.91
CA CYS A 105 17.58 -6.69 4.32
C CYS A 105 18.19 -5.48 3.62
N GLY A 106 17.40 -4.45 3.39
CA GLY A 106 17.83 -3.17 2.85
C GLY A 106 17.00 -2.70 1.69
N VAL A 107 17.39 -1.57 1.12
CA VAL A 107 16.69 -0.95 -0.01
C VAL A 107 17.66 -0.72 -1.18
N ALA A 108 17.19 -0.89 -2.41
CA ALA A 108 17.87 -0.45 -3.62
C ALA A 108 17.71 1.07 -3.85
N GLN A 109 16.80 1.66 -3.13
CA GLN A 109 16.41 3.06 -3.16
C GLN A 109 16.07 3.55 -4.56
N VAL A 110 14.89 3.20 -5.03
CA VAL A 110 14.37 3.73 -6.29
C VAL A 110 14.26 5.25 -6.18
N LEU A 111 15.06 5.97 -6.97
CA LEU A 111 15.05 7.43 -6.96
C LEU A 111 14.04 8.01 -7.94
N ASP A 112 14.02 7.46 -9.15
CA ASP A 112 13.18 7.93 -10.24
C ASP A 112 12.75 6.78 -11.13
N PHE A 113 11.68 6.97 -11.86
CA PHE A 113 11.20 6.01 -12.85
C PHE A 113 10.54 6.73 -14.04
N THR A 114 10.39 6.03 -15.14
CA THR A 114 9.63 6.50 -16.29
C THR A 114 8.77 5.38 -16.88
N ILE A 115 7.62 5.75 -17.41
CA ILE A 115 6.72 4.83 -18.10
C ILE A 115 7.01 4.95 -19.59
N ASN A 116 7.47 3.85 -20.20
CA ASN A 116 7.72 3.79 -21.63
C ASN A 116 7.02 2.57 -22.24
N GLY A 117 6.01 2.83 -23.03
CA GLY A 117 5.14 1.79 -23.60
C GLY A 117 4.42 1.00 -22.50
N ASN A 118 4.76 -0.28 -22.38
CA ASN A 118 4.13 -1.18 -21.39
C ASN A 118 5.04 -1.47 -20.19
N LYS A 119 6.17 -0.79 -20.04
CA LYS A 119 7.13 -1.02 -18.97
C LYS A 119 7.33 0.22 -18.15
N VAL A 120 7.57 0.02 -16.86
CA VAL A 120 8.02 1.04 -15.93
C VAL A 120 9.49 0.79 -15.68
N TRP A 121 10.34 1.70 -16.16
CA TRP A 121 11.79 1.65 -15.98
C TRP A 121 12.16 2.48 -14.77
N PHE A 122 13.02 1.98 -13.89
CA PHE A 122 13.41 2.67 -12.66
C PHE A 122 14.90 2.55 -12.38
N THR A 123 15.41 3.49 -11.61
CA THR A 123 16.79 3.50 -11.15
C THR A 123 16.88 2.90 -9.75
N GLU A 124 17.84 2.03 -9.53
CA GLU A 124 18.26 1.55 -8.21
C GLU A 124 19.52 2.31 -7.81
N TRP A 125 19.32 3.47 -7.19
CA TRP A 125 20.39 4.44 -7.01
C TRP A 125 21.56 3.89 -6.20
N VAL A 126 21.31 3.20 -5.11
CA VAL A 126 22.39 2.69 -4.24
C VAL A 126 23.03 1.41 -4.76
N GLU A 127 22.33 0.68 -5.63
CA GLU A 127 22.84 -0.52 -6.30
C GLU A 127 23.46 -0.21 -7.66
N ASN A 128 23.34 1.03 -8.14
CA ASN A 128 23.83 1.45 -9.44
C ASN A 128 23.30 0.60 -10.61
N ASN A 129 22.04 0.19 -10.50
CA ASN A 129 21.32 -0.61 -11.48
C ASN A 129 20.19 0.17 -12.16
N ILE A 130 19.70 -0.39 -13.25
CA ILE A 130 18.43 -0.01 -13.87
C ILE A 130 17.55 -1.25 -13.91
N GLY A 131 16.37 -1.16 -13.30
CA GLY A 131 15.35 -2.20 -13.31
C GLY A 131 14.19 -1.85 -14.24
N PHE A 132 13.35 -2.84 -14.51
CA PHE A 132 12.06 -2.60 -15.13
C PHE A 132 10.98 -3.52 -14.56
N LEU A 133 9.76 -3.00 -14.52
CA LEU A 133 8.54 -3.72 -14.18
C LEU A 133 7.66 -3.84 -15.44
N ASP A 134 7.13 -5.02 -15.70
CA ASP A 134 6.11 -5.25 -16.73
C ASP A 134 4.73 -5.40 -16.06
N PRO A 135 3.88 -4.36 -16.09
CA PRO A 135 2.56 -4.41 -15.44
C PRO A 135 1.54 -5.26 -16.20
N LYS A 136 1.92 -5.96 -17.26
CA LYS A 136 1.10 -6.97 -17.94
C LYS A 136 1.23 -8.35 -17.33
N VAL A 137 2.24 -8.59 -16.50
CA VAL A 137 2.31 -9.83 -15.74
C VAL A 137 1.05 -9.92 -14.88
N PRO A 138 0.27 -11.00 -14.96
CA PRO A 138 -0.93 -11.15 -14.16
C PRO A 138 -0.63 -11.02 -12.67
N LEU A 139 -1.52 -10.35 -11.95
CA LEU A 139 -1.43 -10.28 -10.48
C LEU A 139 -1.72 -11.68 -9.91
N PRO A 140 -1.05 -12.08 -8.83
CA PRO A 140 -1.26 -13.39 -8.22
C PRO A 140 -2.67 -13.57 -7.66
N VAL A 141 -3.30 -12.47 -7.24
CA VAL A 141 -4.65 -12.47 -6.67
C VAL A 141 -5.45 -11.24 -7.11
N ASP A 142 -6.76 -11.40 -7.17
CA ASP A 142 -7.71 -10.31 -7.20
C ASP A 142 -8.38 -10.15 -5.84
N LEU A 143 -8.82 -8.92 -5.52
CA LEU A 143 -9.43 -8.60 -4.23
C LEU A 143 -10.80 -7.93 -4.39
N SER A 144 -11.71 -8.29 -3.49
CA SER A 144 -12.93 -7.54 -3.27
C SER A 144 -13.18 -7.30 -1.78
N VAL A 145 -13.80 -6.15 -1.47
CA VAL A 145 -14.13 -5.72 -0.10
C VAL A 145 -15.59 -5.31 -0.07
N THR A 146 -16.32 -5.76 0.95
CA THR A 146 -17.73 -5.41 1.14
C THR A 146 -18.05 -5.26 2.63
N PRO A 147 -18.65 -4.17 3.07
CA PRO A 147 -18.91 -2.92 2.32
C PRO A 147 -17.63 -2.11 2.06
N THR A 148 -17.69 -1.17 1.11
CA THR A 148 -16.60 -0.22 0.80
C THR A 148 -16.71 1.10 1.58
N ASP A 149 -17.88 1.34 2.17
CA ASP A 149 -18.18 2.55 2.94
C ASP A 149 -18.82 2.16 4.26
N ILE A 150 -18.27 2.64 5.37
CA ILE A 150 -18.69 2.34 6.74
C ILE A 150 -18.87 3.65 7.49
N THR A 151 -19.93 3.73 8.28
CA THR A 151 -20.10 4.79 9.28
C THR A 151 -20.08 4.17 10.66
N LEU A 152 -19.24 4.70 11.55
CA LEU A 152 -19.11 4.29 12.95
C LEU A 152 -19.31 5.48 13.86
N HIS A 153 -19.94 5.25 15.02
CA HIS A 153 -19.79 6.15 16.16
C HIS A 153 -18.54 5.77 16.97
N ARG A 154 -18.08 6.69 17.80
CA ARG A 154 -16.97 6.41 18.72
C ARG A 154 -17.27 5.19 19.59
N GLY A 155 -16.30 4.30 19.72
CA GLY A 155 -16.45 3.03 20.45
C GLY A 155 -17.18 1.92 19.69
N GLU A 156 -17.68 2.19 18.48
CA GLU A 156 -18.33 1.18 17.66
C GLU A 156 -17.33 0.39 16.82
N ASN A 157 -17.78 -0.78 16.39
CA ASN A 157 -17.06 -1.62 15.42
C ASN A 157 -18.00 -2.09 14.32
N SER A 158 -17.40 -2.43 13.18
CA SER A 158 -18.06 -3.08 12.06
C SER A 158 -17.14 -4.15 11.47
N THR A 159 -17.72 -5.07 10.73
CA THR A 159 -16.99 -6.14 10.05
C THR A 159 -17.15 -6.00 8.56
N ILE A 160 -16.03 -6.13 7.84
CA ILE A 160 -16.02 -6.23 6.39
C ILE A 160 -15.72 -7.66 5.95
N SER A 161 -16.25 -8.03 4.80
CA SER A 161 -15.88 -9.24 4.07
C SER A 161 -14.77 -8.90 3.08
N PHE A 162 -13.61 -9.53 3.24
CA PHE A 162 -12.44 -9.39 2.38
C PHE A 162 -12.22 -10.70 1.62
N THR A 163 -12.46 -10.70 0.31
CA THR A 163 -12.35 -11.90 -0.52
C THR A 163 -11.10 -11.83 -1.38
N ILE A 164 -10.29 -12.87 -1.29
CA ILE A 164 -9.08 -13.09 -2.09
C ILE A 164 -9.41 -14.16 -3.13
N THR A 165 -9.25 -13.81 -4.40
CA THR A 165 -9.46 -14.72 -5.54
C THR A 165 -8.10 -15.01 -6.17
N PRO A 166 -7.60 -16.25 -6.14
CA PRO A 166 -6.32 -16.59 -6.75
C PRO A 166 -6.41 -16.59 -8.29
N ASN A 167 -5.42 -15.99 -8.96
CA ASN A 167 -5.27 -15.99 -10.41
C ASN A 167 -4.23 -17.03 -10.87
N GLU A 168 -3.50 -17.60 -9.92
CA GLU A 168 -2.51 -18.66 -10.12
C GLU A 168 -2.54 -19.64 -8.95
N GLN A 169 -1.71 -20.68 -9.00
CA GLN A 169 -1.56 -21.60 -7.86
C GLN A 169 -0.81 -20.88 -6.72
N ILE A 170 -1.50 -20.65 -5.60
CA ILE A 170 -0.92 -20.07 -4.38
C ILE A 170 -0.43 -21.23 -3.49
N VAL A 171 0.85 -21.29 -3.22
CA VAL A 171 1.47 -22.37 -2.42
C VAL A 171 1.82 -21.92 -1.00
N ASP A 172 2.21 -20.66 -0.83
CA ASP A 172 2.55 -20.07 0.46
C ASP A 172 1.36 -19.29 1.03
N PRO A 173 1.29 -19.09 2.35
CA PRO A 173 0.26 -18.27 2.95
C PRO A 173 0.32 -16.82 2.43
N VAL A 174 -0.84 -16.27 2.11
CA VAL A 174 -0.99 -14.85 1.78
C VAL A 174 -1.02 -14.03 3.07
N THR A 175 -0.21 -12.98 3.14
CA THR A 175 -0.20 -12.05 4.27
C THR A 175 -1.26 -10.96 4.08
N ILE A 176 -2.12 -10.77 5.06
CA ILE A 176 -3.07 -9.65 5.09
C ILE A 176 -2.33 -8.41 5.61
N VAL A 177 -2.43 -7.33 4.85
CA VAL A 177 -1.84 -6.03 5.19
C VAL A 177 -2.95 -5.00 5.39
N THR A 178 -2.78 -4.12 6.37
CA THR A 178 -3.75 -3.05 6.67
C THR A 178 -3.03 -1.77 7.04
N SER A 179 -3.60 -0.64 6.61
CA SER A 179 -3.15 0.71 7.00
C SER A 179 -4.36 1.65 7.00
N ASN A 180 -4.27 2.79 7.67
CA ASN A 180 -5.34 3.78 7.62
C ASN A 180 -4.80 5.21 7.75
N THR A 181 -5.58 6.20 7.31
CA THR A 181 -5.22 7.62 7.31
C THR A 181 -5.63 8.37 8.59
N ALA A 182 -6.19 7.67 9.57
CA ALA A 182 -6.54 8.24 10.87
C ALA A 182 -5.30 8.47 11.74
N ASN A 183 -5.45 9.19 12.82
CA ASN A 183 -4.40 9.27 13.83
C ASN A 183 -4.20 7.91 14.48
N THR A 184 -3.03 7.72 15.09
CA THR A 184 -2.69 6.48 15.81
C THR A 184 -3.80 6.12 16.80
N ASN A 185 -4.33 4.93 16.69
CA ASN A 185 -5.40 4.35 17.50
C ASN A 185 -6.83 4.87 17.25
N ASP A 186 -7.06 5.90 16.46
CA ASP A 186 -8.44 6.34 16.16
C ASP A 186 -9.25 5.26 15.43
N ILE A 187 -8.58 4.54 14.51
CA ILE A 187 -9.16 3.39 13.82
C ILE A 187 -8.24 2.18 14.02
N ILE A 188 -8.80 1.11 14.54
CA ILE A 188 -8.12 -0.16 14.73
C ILE A 188 -8.69 -1.15 13.71
N VAL A 189 -7.80 -1.74 12.91
CA VAL A 189 -8.14 -2.80 11.96
C VAL A 189 -7.57 -4.11 12.48
N SER A 190 -8.40 -5.12 12.63
CA SER A 190 -7.99 -6.42 13.18
C SER A 190 -8.58 -7.59 12.39
N GLY A 191 -7.79 -8.65 12.28
CA GLY A 191 -8.14 -9.87 11.56
C GLY A 191 -6.98 -10.85 11.55
N ASN A 192 -7.10 -11.93 10.82
CA ASN A 192 -6.01 -12.87 10.63
C ASN A 192 -4.91 -12.23 9.78
N ASN A 193 -3.66 -12.30 10.25
CA ASN A 193 -2.52 -11.75 9.52
C ASN A 193 -2.07 -12.62 8.34
N GLN A 194 -2.44 -13.90 8.32
CA GLN A 194 -2.10 -14.83 7.25
C GLN A 194 -3.28 -15.72 6.88
N VAL A 195 -3.36 -16.04 5.61
CA VAL A 195 -4.44 -16.87 5.04
C VAL A 195 -3.82 -17.92 4.11
N SER A 196 -3.98 -19.20 4.47
CA SER A 196 -3.67 -20.30 3.54
C SER A 196 -4.74 -20.36 2.47
N MET A 197 -4.32 -20.35 1.23
CA MET A 197 -5.18 -20.38 0.05
C MET A 197 -5.32 -21.79 -0.53
N THR A 198 -6.37 -21.97 -1.29
CA THR A 198 -6.56 -23.09 -2.23
C THR A 198 -6.74 -22.47 -3.62
N SER A 199 -7.07 -23.27 -4.62
CA SER A 199 -7.45 -22.77 -5.96
C SER A 199 -8.83 -22.05 -5.99
N GLN A 200 -9.54 -22.00 -4.86
CA GLN A 200 -10.84 -21.33 -4.76
C GLN A 200 -10.74 -19.99 -4.03
N PRO A 201 -11.61 -19.04 -4.36
CA PRO A 201 -11.71 -17.79 -3.62
C PRO A 201 -11.94 -18.05 -2.12
N LYS A 202 -11.31 -17.23 -1.29
CA LYS A 202 -11.45 -17.30 0.16
C LYS A 202 -11.85 -15.95 0.73
N THR A 203 -12.92 -15.95 1.52
CA THR A 203 -13.38 -14.76 2.23
C THR A 203 -12.96 -14.84 3.69
N VAL A 204 -12.39 -13.75 4.19
CA VAL A 204 -12.05 -13.55 5.59
C VAL A 204 -12.77 -12.33 6.13
N SER A 205 -13.07 -12.35 7.41
CA SER A 205 -13.67 -11.22 8.11
C SER A 205 -12.59 -10.35 8.73
N ILE A 206 -12.69 -9.04 8.53
CA ILE A 206 -11.81 -8.05 9.13
C ILE A 206 -12.67 -7.10 9.94
N SER A 207 -12.31 -6.89 11.20
CA SER A 207 -13.00 -5.94 12.09
C SER A 207 -12.36 -4.56 11.98
N ILE A 208 -13.19 -3.54 11.94
CA ILE A 208 -12.79 -2.13 11.96
C ILE A 208 -13.49 -1.47 13.12
N SER A 209 -12.73 -0.92 14.05
CA SER A 209 -13.23 -0.30 15.27
C SER A 209 -12.82 1.16 15.33
N ALA A 210 -13.73 2.03 15.77
CA ALA A 210 -13.41 3.40 16.15
C ALA A 210 -13.12 3.46 17.66
N ASP A 211 -12.04 4.12 18.06
CA ASP A 211 -11.74 4.36 19.47
C ASP A 211 -12.81 5.26 20.14
N ASN A 212 -12.95 5.18 21.45
CA ASN A 212 -13.88 6.00 22.22
C ASN A 212 -13.57 7.50 22.13
N PHE A 213 -12.32 7.85 21.84
CA PHE A 213 -11.82 9.23 21.73
C PHE A 213 -11.44 9.60 20.29
N ALA A 214 -11.76 8.74 19.31
CA ALA A 214 -11.44 8.97 17.91
C ALA A 214 -11.98 10.32 17.41
N PHE A 215 -11.21 11.00 16.60
CA PHE A 215 -11.66 12.25 15.97
C PHE A 215 -12.70 11.95 14.89
N GLY A 216 -13.77 12.75 14.88
CA GLY A 216 -14.78 12.71 13.82
C GLY A 216 -14.17 13.10 12.48
N GLY A 217 -14.55 12.41 11.41
CA GLY A 217 -14.00 12.67 10.08
C GLY A 217 -14.17 11.48 9.13
N THR A 218 -13.67 11.68 7.91
CA THR A 218 -13.67 10.63 6.87
C THR A 218 -12.25 10.19 6.59
N TYR A 219 -12.02 8.89 6.69
CA TYR A 219 -10.70 8.26 6.62
C TYR A 219 -10.67 7.19 5.54
N LYS A 220 -9.51 6.98 4.93
CA LYS A 220 -9.26 5.84 4.07
C LYS A 220 -8.59 4.72 4.87
N VAL A 221 -9.13 3.53 4.76
CA VAL A 221 -8.53 2.31 5.27
C VAL A 221 -8.10 1.47 4.09
N LEU A 222 -6.85 1.04 4.08
CA LEU A 222 -6.26 0.14 3.12
C LEU A 222 -6.32 -1.28 3.68
N VAL A 223 -6.84 -2.21 2.89
CA VAL A 223 -6.79 -3.65 3.19
C VAL A 223 -6.24 -4.35 1.96
N GLY A 224 -5.22 -5.17 2.15
CA GLY A 224 -4.53 -5.82 1.06
C GLY A 224 -4.09 -7.25 1.37
N ALA A 225 -3.66 -7.92 0.32
CA ALA A 225 -3.10 -9.26 0.34
C ALA A 225 -1.73 -9.22 -0.34
N ARG A 226 -0.69 -9.59 0.41
CA ARG A 226 0.67 -9.72 -0.10
C ARG A 226 0.99 -11.18 -0.34
N TYR A 227 1.42 -11.47 -1.55
CA TYR A 227 1.97 -12.75 -1.95
C TYR A 227 3.30 -12.54 -2.63
N HIS A 228 4.38 -13.08 -2.03
CA HIS A 228 5.76 -12.80 -2.43
C HIS A 228 6.03 -11.30 -2.55
N ASP A 229 6.47 -10.84 -3.72
CA ASP A 229 6.89 -9.46 -3.97
C ASP A 229 5.75 -8.55 -4.45
N VAL A 230 4.51 -9.05 -4.47
CA VAL A 230 3.35 -8.27 -4.92
C VAL A 230 2.33 -8.13 -3.81
N THR A 231 1.93 -6.89 -3.55
CA THR A 231 0.79 -6.58 -2.69
C THR A 231 -0.32 -5.98 -3.52
N VAL A 232 -1.51 -6.58 -3.45
CA VAL A 232 -2.73 -6.03 -4.04
C VAL A 232 -3.61 -5.53 -2.90
N SER A 233 -4.13 -4.30 -3.02
CA SER A 233 -4.89 -3.67 -1.94
C SER A 233 -6.12 -2.95 -2.45
N LYS A 234 -7.10 -2.76 -1.56
CA LYS A 234 -8.31 -1.97 -1.79
C LYS A 234 -8.48 -0.93 -0.68
N TYR A 235 -8.95 0.24 -1.07
CA TYR A 235 -9.38 1.25 -0.11
C TYR A 235 -10.87 1.11 0.18
N LEU A 236 -11.19 1.30 1.44
CA LEU A 236 -12.56 1.58 1.89
C LEU A 236 -12.58 2.93 2.61
N THR A 237 -13.78 3.49 2.73
CA THR A 237 -14.02 4.75 3.42
C THR A 237 -14.65 4.47 4.78
N VAL A 238 -14.08 5.02 5.84
CA VAL A 238 -14.64 4.97 7.21
C VAL A 238 -14.96 6.38 7.65
N THR A 239 -16.21 6.62 7.99
CA THR A 239 -16.66 7.90 8.56
C THR A 239 -16.95 7.72 10.03
N ILE A 240 -16.26 8.50 10.90
CA ILE A 240 -16.48 8.54 12.36
C ILE A 240 -17.34 9.74 12.69
N LYS A 241 -18.44 9.49 13.44
CA LYS A 241 -19.40 10.51 13.91
C LYS A 241 -19.31 10.73 15.41
#